data_e76d9abf17c56e7bd944b9d3ba1d965f
#
_entry.id   e76d9abf17c56e7bd944b9d3ba1d965f
#
_cell.length_a   1.000
_cell.length_b   1.000
_cell.length_c   1.000
_cell.angle_alpha   90.00
_cell.angle_beta   90.00
_cell.angle_gamma   90.00
#
_symmetry.space_group_name_H-M   'P 1'
#
loop_
_entity.id
_entity.type
_entity.pdbx_description
1 polymer ?
#
loop_
_entity_poly.entity_id
_entity_poly.type
_entity_poly.pdbx_seq_one_letter_code
_entity_poly.pdbx_strand_id
1 'polypeptide(L)'
;MLSFLKRERSRLLEDKLNAAQAQHTAGWEALPEDELFTSAGFSEAQAEATASSNYSYWGSTFRAFFKNRFAVVLLVALAAVVAFAFIQPHLPGQADPNLCAVDPATGIQYRNIAPGQDGFIWGSNSIGQDLWARIWAGARTSLTIAFFVALIEAVVGITAGVLWGYVRGLDPVFTELYNIFDNIPTAIVLILISYVATPSIWTMVLGMAIKGWIEMARFIRNQILIIRDRDYNVASRCLGTPTVRIVLRNLLPYLVSVIMLRMALTIPEAIGNEVFITYIGLGLSVETPSLGNLVNDGRKVMMQAGLRYQLLYPTLILSFVTIAFYLIGNAFSDAADPKNHLQ
;
A
#
# COMPACT_ATOMS: atom_id res chain seq x y z
N MET A 1 24.66 16.40 36.55
CA MET A 1 25.12 17.12 35.34
C MET A 1 23.98 17.33 34.34
N LEU A 2 23.19 16.30 33.96
CA LEU A 2 22.04 16.40 33.04
C LEU A 2 20.90 17.31 33.52
N SER A 3 20.60 17.37 34.81
CA SER A 3 19.55 18.21 35.38
C SER A 3 19.95 19.71 35.38
N PHE A 4 21.20 20.03 35.48
CA PHE A 4 21.73 21.40 35.41
C PHE A 4 21.64 21.95 33.98
N LEU A 5 22.02 21.15 32.96
CA LEU A 5 21.94 21.52 31.55
C LEU A 5 20.49 21.70 31.09
N LYS A 6 19.56 20.91 31.63
CA LYS A 6 18.12 21.04 31.34
C LYS A 6 17.54 22.34 31.90
N ARG A 7 17.95 22.77 33.09
CA ARG A 7 17.55 24.04 33.71
C ARG A 7 18.11 25.24 32.97
N GLU A 8 19.35 25.18 32.54
CA GLU A 8 19.99 26.28 31.81
C GLU A 8 19.35 26.46 30.41
N ARG A 9 19.02 25.38 29.74
CA ARG A 9 18.31 25.40 28.45
C ARG A 9 16.89 25.96 28.58
N SER A 10 16.16 25.63 29.67
CA SER A 10 14.85 26.22 29.96
C SER A 10 14.91 27.72 30.19
N ARG A 11 15.89 28.20 30.97
CA ARG A 11 16.08 29.65 31.20
C ARG A 11 16.42 30.41 29.93
N LEU A 12 17.30 29.88 29.09
CA LEU A 12 17.64 30.47 27.80
C LEU A 12 16.45 30.52 26.82
N LEU A 13 15.54 29.56 26.89
CA LEU A 13 14.31 29.57 26.10
C LEU A 13 13.29 30.58 26.62
N GLU A 14 13.13 30.69 27.94
CA GLU A 14 12.29 31.72 28.59
C GLU A 14 12.79 33.12 28.31
N ASP A 15 14.10 33.37 28.40
CA ASP A 15 14.71 34.67 28.09
C ASP A 15 14.52 35.06 26.61
N LYS A 16 14.64 34.11 25.68
CA LYS A 16 14.37 34.35 24.26
C LYS A 16 12.87 34.62 24.00
N LEU A 17 11.98 33.91 24.68
CA LEU A 17 10.54 34.11 24.56
C LEU A 17 10.12 35.48 25.08
N ASN A 18 10.66 35.87 26.25
CA ASN A 18 10.40 37.18 26.87
C ASN A 18 10.97 38.30 26.01
N ALA A 19 12.17 38.14 25.43
CA ALA A 19 12.76 39.11 24.52
C ALA A 19 11.93 39.26 23.21
N ALA A 20 11.42 38.16 22.66
CA ALA A 20 10.57 38.19 21.48
C ALA A 20 9.19 38.84 21.79
N GLN A 21 8.62 38.57 22.96
CA GLN A 21 7.39 39.22 23.44
C GLN A 21 7.58 40.71 23.69
N ALA A 22 8.73 41.11 24.30
CA ALA A 22 9.06 42.51 24.51
C ALA A 22 9.27 43.29 23.20
N GLN A 23 9.87 42.66 22.19
CA GLN A 23 10.00 43.26 20.85
C GLN A 23 8.64 43.41 20.15
N HIS A 24 7.72 42.43 20.36
CA HIS A 24 6.37 42.48 19.78
C HIS A 24 5.52 43.59 20.46
N THR A 25 5.58 43.71 21.80
CA THR A 25 4.84 44.75 22.53
C THR A 25 5.40 46.14 22.26
N ALA A 26 6.71 46.33 22.21
CA ALA A 26 7.31 47.61 21.90
C ALA A 26 6.92 48.18 20.51
N GLY A 27 6.61 47.28 19.56
CA GLY A 27 6.12 47.65 18.22
C GLY A 27 4.69 48.21 18.22
N TRP A 28 3.85 47.77 19.17
CA TRP A 28 2.44 48.19 19.26
C TRP A 28 2.26 49.50 20.11
N GLU A 29 3.09 49.67 21.14
CA GLU A 29 3.09 50.87 21.96
C GLU A 29 3.64 52.12 21.24
N ALA A 30 4.36 51.95 20.12
CA ALA A 30 4.90 53.02 19.33
C ALA A 30 3.95 53.55 18.23
N LEU A 31 2.81 52.90 18.01
CA LEU A 31 1.83 53.36 17.03
C LEU A 31 0.79 54.27 17.67
N PRO A 32 0.47 55.41 17.05
CA PRO A 32 -0.62 56.29 17.51
C PRO A 32 -1.95 55.54 17.49
N GLU A 33 -2.84 55.82 18.47
CA GLU A 33 -4.13 55.10 18.60
C GLU A 33 -5.01 55.16 17.34
N ASP A 34 -4.90 56.19 16.53
CA ASP A 34 -5.58 56.40 15.28
C ASP A 34 -5.02 55.55 14.11
N GLU A 35 -3.80 55.02 14.20
CA GLU A 35 -3.24 54.08 13.23
C GLU A 35 -3.53 52.62 13.59
N LEU A 36 -3.82 52.32 14.87
CA LEU A 36 -4.11 50.93 15.33
C LEU A 36 -5.38 50.34 14.72
N PHE A 37 -6.31 51.16 14.28
CA PHE A 37 -7.60 50.75 13.72
C PHE A 37 -7.85 51.39 12.34
N THR A 38 -6.83 51.69 11.57
CA THR A 38 -7.02 52.09 10.18
C THR A 38 -7.57 50.89 9.39
N SER A 39 -8.73 51.05 8.79
CA SER A 39 -9.30 50.06 7.89
C SER A 39 -8.27 49.76 6.79
N ALA A 40 -7.77 48.52 6.75
CA ALA A 40 -6.98 48.07 5.61
C ALA A 40 -7.82 48.28 4.34
N GLY A 41 -7.40 49.21 3.50
CA GLY A 41 -8.14 49.54 2.28
C GLY A 41 -8.48 48.27 1.51
N PHE A 42 -9.75 48.04 1.26
CA PHE A 42 -10.23 46.91 0.50
C PHE A 42 -9.68 47.05 -0.91
N SER A 43 -8.69 46.25 -1.29
CA SER A 43 -8.24 46.14 -2.66
C SER A 43 -8.92 44.94 -3.30
N GLU A 44 -9.82 45.20 -4.25
CA GLU A 44 -10.49 44.15 -5.04
C GLU A 44 -9.50 43.16 -5.64
N ALA A 45 -8.34 43.62 -6.10
CA ALA A 45 -7.27 42.79 -6.64
C ALA A 45 -6.66 41.81 -5.62
N GLN A 46 -6.57 42.20 -4.32
CA GLN A 46 -6.10 41.30 -3.26
C GLN A 46 -7.19 40.32 -2.82
N ALA A 47 -8.47 40.75 -2.82
CA ALA A 47 -9.59 39.89 -2.54
C ALA A 47 -9.80 38.84 -3.64
N GLU A 48 -9.65 39.20 -4.89
CA GLU A 48 -9.67 38.27 -6.02
C GLU A 48 -8.47 37.32 -6.03
N ALA A 49 -7.27 37.77 -5.70
CA ALA A 49 -6.08 36.93 -5.62
C ALA A 49 -6.19 35.86 -4.51
N THR A 50 -6.88 36.15 -3.42
CA THR A 50 -7.15 35.16 -2.35
C THR A 50 -8.32 34.22 -2.68
N ALA A 51 -9.26 34.64 -3.55
CA ALA A 51 -10.42 33.84 -3.92
C ALA A 51 -10.14 32.79 -5.02
N SER A 52 -9.07 32.93 -5.81
CA SER A 52 -8.72 32.03 -6.91
C SER A 52 -7.41 31.27 -6.63
N SER A 53 -7.35 30.47 -5.55
CA SER A 53 -6.26 29.51 -5.45
C SER A 53 -6.52 28.40 -6.48
N ASN A 54 -5.78 28.41 -7.59
CA ASN A 54 -5.70 27.31 -8.57
C ASN A 54 -4.99 26.09 -7.94
N TYR A 55 -5.31 25.79 -6.67
CA TYR A 55 -4.74 24.66 -5.96
C TYR A 55 -5.36 23.36 -6.46
N SER A 56 -4.63 22.66 -7.32
CA SER A 56 -4.99 21.30 -7.69
C SER A 56 -4.35 20.33 -6.71
N TYR A 57 -5.15 19.75 -5.81
CA TYR A 57 -4.71 18.73 -4.84
C TYR A 57 -3.90 17.61 -5.51
N TRP A 58 -4.43 17.03 -6.58
CA TRP A 58 -3.75 15.98 -7.34
C TRP A 58 -2.45 16.45 -7.98
N GLY A 59 -2.45 17.66 -8.56
CA GLY A 59 -1.25 18.22 -9.17
C GLY A 59 -0.12 18.45 -8.15
N SER A 60 -0.44 18.92 -6.95
CA SER A 60 0.54 19.10 -5.87
C SER A 60 1.01 17.77 -5.29
N THR A 61 0.10 16.80 -5.08
CA THR A 61 0.44 15.45 -4.63
C THR A 61 1.41 14.75 -5.58
N PHE A 62 1.11 14.71 -6.88
CA PHE A 62 2.01 14.11 -7.86
C PHE A 62 3.35 14.85 -7.93
N ARG A 63 3.34 16.19 -7.91
CA ARG A 63 4.58 16.96 -7.91
C ARG A 63 5.44 16.68 -6.66
N ALA A 64 4.83 16.59 -5.48
CA ALA A 64 5.50 16.24 -4.23
C ALA A 64 6.07 14.80 -4.28
N PHE A 65 5.29 13.84 -4.78
CA PHE A 65 5.74 12.46 -4.95
C PHE A 65 6.94 12.36 -5.90
N PHE A 66 6.87 12.98 -7.08
CA PHE A 66 7.96 12.94 -8.07
C PHE A 66 9.21 13.76 -7.64
N LYS A 67 9.10 14.61 -6.63
CA LYS A 67 10.26 15.27 -6.01
C LYS A 67 11.10 14.29 -5.17
N ASN A 68 10.50 13.22 -4.65
CA ASN A 68 11.18 12.15 -3.93
C ASN A 68 11.87 11.19 -4.92
N ARG A 69 13.14 11.44 -5.22
CA ARG A 69 13.93 10.66 -6.19
C ARG A 69 14.00 9.16 -5.84
N PHE A 70 14.07 8.83 -4.55
CA PHE A 70 14.11 7.43 -4.10
C PHE A 70 12.81 6.71 -4.41
N ALA A 71 11.67 7.32 -4.10
CA ALA A 71 10.35 6.74 -4.40
C ALA A 71 10.14 6.57 -5.92
N VAL A 72 10.60 7.52 -6.73
CA VAL A 72 10.51 7.43 -8.20
C VAL A 72 11.37 6.29 -8.75
N VAL A 73 12.62 6.16 -8.31
CA VAL A 73 13.50 5.06 -8.73
C VAL A 73 12.87 3.72 -8.36
N LEU A 74 12.34 3.61 -7.15
CA LEU A 74 11.70 2.38 -6.68
C LEU A 74 10.41 2.07 -7.46
N LEU A 75 9.61 3.09 -7.79
CA LEU A 75 8.42 2.94 -8.63
C LEU A 75 8.79 2.44 -10.03
N VAL A 76 9.81 3.04 -10.65
CA VAL A 76 10.29 2.61 -11.97
C VAL A 76 10.82 1.17 -11.93
N ALA A 77 11.59 0.83 -10.90
CA ALA A 77 12.11 -0.54 -10.72
C ALA A 77 10.97 -1.55 -10.50
N LEU A 78 9.99 -1.22 -9.66
CA LEU A 78 8.81 -2.07 -9.45
C LEU A 78 7.99 -2.22 -10.74
N ALA A 79 7.73 -1.12 -11.45
CA ALA A 79 7.02 -1.14 -12.73
C ALA A 79 7.76 -2.00 -13.77
N ALA A 80 9.09 -1.93 -13.81
CA ALA A 80 9.91 -2.77 -14.68
C ALA A 80 9.77 -4.26 -14.31
N VAL A 81 9.83 -4.62 -13.03
CA VAL A 81 9.62 -6.00 -12.55
C VAL A 81 8.23 -6.51 -12.89
N VAL A 82 7.20 -5.71 -12.63
CA VAL A 82 5.81 -6.06 -12.97
C VAL A 82 5.65 -6.23 -14.48
N ALA A 83 6.09 -5.26 -15.27
CA ALA A 83 6.02 -5.34 -16.74
C ALA A 83 6.77 -6.56 -17.26
N PHE A 84 7.96 -6.83 -16.75
CA PHE A 84 8.75 -7.98 -17.17
C PHE A 84 8.07 -9.32 -16.82
N ALA A 85 7.42 -9.43 -15.66
CA ALA A 85 6.68 -10.63 -15.30
C ALA A 85 5.55 -10.97 -16.30
N PHE A 86 4.95 -9.95 -16.93
CA PHE A 86 3.93 -10.15 -17.96
C PHE A 86 4.49 -10.32 -19.38
N ILE A 87 5.64 -9.69 -19.69
CA ILE A 87 6.26 -9.72 -21.02
C ILE A 87 7.10 -10.99 -21.21
N GLN A 88 7.76 -11.48 -20.16
CA GLN A 88 8.72 -12.59 -20.22
C GLN A 88 8.19 -13.83 -20.95
N PRO A 89 6.94 -14.33 -20.74
CA PRO A 89 6.45 -15.53 -21.43
C PRO A 89 6.30 -15.35 -22.95
N HIS A 90 6.24 -14.11 -23.42
CA HIS A 90 6.06 -13.76 -24.83
C HIS A 90 7.39 -13.51 -25.56
N LEU A 91 8.51 -13.55 -24.83
CA LEU A 91 9.83 -13.39 -25.43
C LEU A 91 10.25 -14.66 -26.18
N PRO A 92 10.94 -14.54 -27.32
CA PRO A 92 11.42 -15.70 -28.07
C PRO A 92 12.43 -16.52 -27.23
N GLY A 93 12.34 -17.84 -27.32
CA GLY A 93 13.26 -18.76 -26.64
C GLY A 93 13.00 -18.98 -25.14
N GLN A 94 11.83 -18.54 -24.61
CA GLN A 94 11.48 -18.83 -23.23
C GLN A 94 10.94 -20.25 -23.07
N ALA A 95 11.37 -20.92 -22.01
CA ALA A 95 10.88 -22.24 -21.66
C ALA A 95 9.45 -22.14 -21.05
N ASP A 96 8.64 -23.18 -21.27
CA ASP A 96 7.40 -23.33 -20.52
C ASP A 96 7.73 -23.56 -19.03
N PRO A 97 7.16 -22.78 -18.10
CA PRO A 97 7.44 -22.89 -16.68
C PRO A 97 7.11 -24.27 -16.08
N ASN A 98 6.26 -25.05 -16.72
CA ASN A 98 5.84 -26.39 -16.27
C ASN A 98 6.56 -27.53 -16.98
N LEU A 99 7.29 -27.24 -18.04
CA LEU A 99 8.02 -28.26 -18.78
C LEU A 99 9.23 -28.77 -17.97
N CYS A 100 9.30 -30.07 -17.75
CA CYS A 100 10.47 -30.72 -17.20
C CYS A 100 11.46 -30.96 -18.35
N ALA A 101 12.54 -30.23 -18.39
CA ALA A 101 13.54 -30.34 -19.43
C ALA A 101 14.30 -31.67 -19.33
N VAL A 102 14.52 -32.30 -20.49
CA VAL A 102 15.18 -33.60 -20.63
C VAL A 102 16.32 -33.45 -21.65
N ASP A 103 17.45 -34.03 -21.34
CA ASP A 103 18.60 -34.10 -22.26
C ASP A 103 18.21 -34.91 -23.51
N PRO A 104 18.27 -34.33 -24.71
CA PRO A 104 17.89 -34.99 -25.94
C PRO A 104 18.76 -36.23 -26.28
N ALA A 105 20.02 -36.25 -25.78
CA ALA A 105 20.96 -37.31 -26.06
C ALA A 105 20.82 -38.51 -25.11
N THR A 106 20.54 -38.26 -23.83
CA THR A 106 20.50 -39.28 -22.77
C THR A 106 19.12 -39.62 -22.26
N GLY A 107 18.14 -38.79 -22.54
CA GLY A 107 16.78 -38.92 -21.99
C GLY A 107 16.68 -38.62 -20.47
N ILE A 108 17.74 -38.11 -19.86
CA ILE A 108 17.79 -37.80 -18.42
C ILE A 108 17.26 -36.40 -18.19
N GLN A 109 16.43 -36.24 -17.15
CA GLN A 109 15.92 -34.92 -16.74
C GLN A 109 17.03 -34.03 -16.17
N TYR A 110 17.05 -32.76 -16.56
CA TYR A 110 17.99 -31.72 -16.06
C TYR A 110 17.63 -31.27 -14.63
N ARG A 111 17.76 -32.18 -13.66
CA ARG A 111 17.43 -31.92 -12.25
C ARG A 111 18.54 -31.18 -11.53
N ASN A 112 18.17 -30.12 -10.81
CA ASN A 112 19.10 -29.37 -9.94
C ASN A 112 20.33 -28.82 -10.66
N ILE A 113 20.17 -28.44 -11.94
CA ILE A 113 21.24 -27.84 -12.72
C ILE A 113 21.59 -26.47 -12.12
N ALA A 114 22.87 -26.20 -11.97
CA ALA A 114 23.35 -24.94 -11.40
C ALA A 114 23.08 -23.75 -12.35
N PRO A 115 22.95 -22.52 -11.83
CA PRO A 115 22.78 -21.32 -12.64
C PRO A 115 23.91 -21.17 -13.68
N GLY A 116 23.52 -20.87 -14.92
CA GLY A 116 24.44 -20.68 -16.04
C GLY A 116 24.93 -21.96 -16.70
N GLN A 117 24.48 -23.15 -16.30
CA GLN A 117 24.82 -24.45 -16.94
C GLN A 117 23.67 -24.93 -17.84
N ASP A 118 23.99 -25.70 -18.85
CA ASP A 118 23.04 -26.38 -19.76
C ASP A 118 21.94 -25.48 -20.33
N GLY A 119 22.21 -24.18 -20.49
CA GLY A 119 21.25 -23.20 -21.01
C GLY A 119 20.26 -22.61 -19.96
N PHE A 120 20.36 -23.04 -18.71
CA PHE A 120 19.51 -22.51 -17.64
C PHE A 120 20.12 -21.24 -17.00
N ILE A 121 19.46 -20.09 -17.18
CA ILE A 121 19.94 -18.80 -16.67
C ILE A 121 20.04 -18.81 -15.12
N TRP A 122 18.98 -19.25 -14.44
CA TRP A 122 18.91 -19.34 -12.98
C TRP A 122 18.91 -20.78 -12.46
N GLY A 123 19.28 -21.75 -13.31
CA GLY A 123 19.30 -23.16 -12.99
C GLY A 123 17.94 -23.82 -13.07
N SER A 124 17.86 -25.09 -12.67
CA SER A 124 16.64 -25.89 -12.65
C SER A 124 16.27 -26.34 -11.22
N ASN A 125 15.01 -26.69 -11.03
CA ASN A 125 14.52 -27.25 -9.76
C ASN A 125 14.74 -28.79 -9.69
N SER A 126 14.26 -29.40 -8.60
CA SER A 126 14.40 -30.84 -8.30
C SER A 126 13.71 -31.76 -9.33
N ILE A 127 12.81 -31.25 -10.16
CA ILE A 127 12.09 -32.01 -11.20
C ILE A 127 12.46 -31.56 -12.62
N GLY A 128 13.49 -30.73 -12.77
CA GLY A 128 14.01 -30.34 -14.08
C GLY A 128 13.30 -29.15 -14.73
N GLN A 129 12.53 -28.37 -14.00
CA GLN A 129 11.87 -27.18 -14.54
C GLN A 129 12.80 -25.95 -14.46
N ASP A 130 12.74 -25.08 -15.48
CA ASP A 130 13.53 -23.86 -15.55
C ASP A 130 13.07 -22.84 -14.48
N LEU A 131 13.98 -22.49 -13.58
CA LEU A 131 13.71 -21.55 -12.49
C LEU A 131 13.46 -20.13 -12.98
N TRP A 132 14.12 -19.69 -14.05
CA TRP A 132 13.88 -18.38 -14.66
C TRP A 132 12.43 -18.25 -15.11
N ALA A 133 11.94 -19.18 -15.92
CA ALA A 133 10.58 -19.18 -16.41
C ALA A 133 9.55 -19.29 -15.26
N ARG A 134 9.82 -20.16 -14.27
CA ARG A 134 8.95 -20.36 -13.12
C ARG A 134 8.85 -19.15 -12.21
N ILE A 135 9.95 -18.43 -11.96
CA ILE A 135 9.96 -17.26 -11.08
C ILE A 135 9.15 -16.12 -11.69
N TRP A 136 9.28 -15.87 -12.98
CA TRP A 136 8.49 -14.82 -13.63
C TRP A 136 7.02 -15.20 -13.78
N ALA A 137 6.72 -16.46 -14.08
CA ALA A 137 5.36 -16.96 -14.04
C ALA A 137 4.75 -16.87 -12.63
N GLY A 138 5.53 -17.24 -11.61
CA GLY A 138 5.12 -17.15 -10.20
C GLY A 138 4.90 -15.70 -9.74
N ALA A 139 5.78 -14.78 -10.12
CA ALA A 139 5.63 -13.36 -9.85
C ALA A 139 4.32 -12.82 -10.47
N ARG A 140 4.04 -13.16 -11.73
CA ARG A 140 2.79 -12.80 -12.40
C ARG A 140 1.57 -13.31 -11.64
N THR A 141 1.57 -14.59 -11.24
CA THR A 141 0.46 -15.20 -10.49
C THR A 141 0.24 -14.51 -9.14
N SER A 142 1.29 -14.37 -8.32
CA SER A 142 1.19 -13.72 -7.01
C SER A 142 0.77 -12.25 -7.11
N LEU A 143 1.30 -11.50 -8.09
CA LEU A 143 0.90 -10.11 -8.34
C LEU A 143 -0.55 -10.01 -8.83
N THR A 144 -1.02 -10.95 -9.65
CA THR A 144 -2.41 -11.01 -10.11
C THR A 144 -3.35 -11.23 -8.94
N ILE A 145 -3.05 -12.20 -8.06
CA ILE A 145 -3.84 -12.46 -6.84
C ILE A 145 -3.89 -11.19 -5.99
N ALA A 146 -2.73 -10.61 -5.67
CA ALA A 146 -2.65 -9.44 -4.82
C ALA A 146 -3.39 -8.23 -5.40
N PHE A 147 -3.32 -8.00 -6.70
CA PHE A 147 -4.05 -6.94 -7.39
C PHE A 147 -5.57 -7.10 -7.28
N PHE A 148 -6.10 -8.29 -7.55
CA PHE A 148 -7.54 -8.51 -7.46
C PHE A 148 -8.06 -8.49 -6.02
N VAL A 149 -7.28 -8.99 -5.06
CA VAL A 149 -7.60 -8.85 -3.63
C VAL A 149 -7.69 -7.38 -3.26
N ALA A 150 -6.66 -6.58 -3.56
CA ALA A 150 -6.63 -5.16 -3.26
C ALA A 150 -7.78 -4.39 -3.96
N LEU A 151 -8.11 -4.75 -5.20
CA LEU A 151 -9.21 -4.15 -5.94
C LEU A 151 -10.57 -4.43 -5.28
N ILE A 152 -10.84 -5.69 -4.92
CA ILE A 152 -12.10 -6.07 -4.28
C ILE A 152 -12.21 -5.41 -2.89
N GLU A 153 -11.15 -5.47 -2.10
CA GLU A 153 -11.11 -4.83 -0.79
C GLU A 153 -11.30 -3.32 -0.88
N ALA A 154 -10.70 -2.67 -1.87
CA ALA A 154 -10.88 -1.24 -2.09
C ALA A 154 -12.33 -0.91 -2.49
N VAL A 155 -12.87 -1.57 -3.51
CA VAL A 155 -14.22 -1.26 -4.02
C VAL A 155 -15.29 -1.55 -2.95
N VAL A 156 -15.28 -2.76 -2.38
CA VAL A 156 -16.27 -3.18 -1.40
C VAL A 156 -16.04 -2.48 -0.05
N GLY A 157 -14.79 -2.46 0.41
CA GLY A 157 -14.44 -1.90 1.71
C GLY A 157 -14.62 -0.39 1.80
N ILE A 158 -14.24 0.38 0.76
CA ILE A 158 -14.49 1.83 0.73
C ILE A 158 -15.99 2.11 0.71
N THR A 159 -16.75 1.42 -0.13
CA THR A 159 -18.19 1.61 -0.24
C THR A 159 -18.89 1.29 1.09
N ALA A 160 -18.62 0.12 1.66
CA ALA A 160 -19.16 -0.29 2.95
C ALA A 160 -18.70 0.62 4.09
N GLY A 161 -17.43 1.01 4.13
CA GLY A 161 -16.88 1.90 5.15
C GLY A 161 -17.46 3.31 5.11
N VAL A 162 -17.76 3.85 3.92
CA VAL A 162 -18.46 5.12 3.73
C VAL A 162 -19.89 5.00 4.30
N LEU A 163 -20.62 3.96 3.94
CA LEU A 163 -21.96 3.72 4.46
C LEU A 163 -21.95 3.57 5.98
N TRP A 164 -21.06 2.77 6.50
CA TRP A 164 -20.89 2.54 7.93
C TRP A 164 -20.54 3.81 8.71
N GLY A 165 -19.58 4.62 8.20
CA GLY A 165 -19.12 5.82 8.89
C GLY A 165 -20.07 7.01 8.78
N TYR A 166 -20.85 7.11 7.70
CA TYR A 166 -21.71 8.26 7.44
C TYR A 166 -23.17 8.03 7.90
N VAL A 167 -23.73 6.83 7.71
CA VAL A 167 -25.11 6.50 8.04
C VAL A 167 -25.19 5.94 9.46
N ARG A 168 -25.58 6.79 10.42
CA ARG A 168 -25.62 6.43 11.84
C ARG A 168 -26.47 5.18 12.16
N GLY A 169 -27.55 4.94 11.41
CA GLY A 169 -28.42 3.79 11.61
C GLY A 169 -27.78 2.46 11.23
N LEU A 170 -26.74 2.45 10.36
CA LEU A 170 -26.03 1.26 9.96
C LEU A 170 -24.84 0.92 10.88
N ASP A 171 -24.43 1.86 11.72
CA ASP A 171 -23.26 1.71 12.60
C ASP A 171 -23.35 0.46 13.52
N PRO A 172 -24.47 0.18 14.21
CA PRO A 172 -24.56 -1.03 15.05
C PRO A 172 -24.44 -2.32 14.24
N VAL A 173 -25.08 -2.38 13.07
CA VAL A 173 -25.08 -3.57 12.21
C VAL A 173 -23.67 -3.90 11.70
N PHE A 174 -22.99 -2.90 11.12
CA PHE A 174 -21.63 -3.11 10.63
C PHE A 174 -20.63 -3.35 11.76
N THR A 175 -20.84 -2.72 12.93
CA THR A 175 -19.98 -2.95 14.10
C THR A 175 -20.09 -4.39 14.58
N GLU A 176 -21.29 -4.94 14.64
CA GLU A 176 -21.49 -6.33 15.04
C GLU A 176 -20.93 -7.29 14.00
N LEU A 177 -21.17 -7.02 12.72
CA LEU A 177 -20.59 -7.80 11.63
C LEU A 177 -19.05 -7.78 11.71
N TYR A 178 -18.44 -6.61 11.92
CA TYR A 178 -17.00 -6.51 12.11
C TYR A 178 -16.54 -7.36 13.31
N ASN A 179 -17.19 -7.26 14.46
CA ASN A 179 -16.84 -8.01 15.66
C ASN A 179 -16.85 -9.52 15.42
N ILE A 180 -17.82 -10.03 14.66
CA ILE A 180 -17.89 -11.45 14.28
C ILE A 180 -16.67 -11.84 13.43
N PHE A 181 -16.36 -11.08 12.38
CA PHE A 181 -15.27 -11.39 11.48
C PHE A 181 -13.88 -11.18 12.09
N ASP A 182 -13.71 -10.16 12.93
CA ASP A 182 -12.41 -9.84 13.56
C ASP A 182 -11.95 -10.95 14.51
N ASN A 183 -12.89 -11.59 15.21
CA ASN A 183 -12.58 -12.70 16.12
C ASN A 183 -12.14 -13.99 15.42
N ILE A 184 -12.31 -14.10 14.10
CA ILE A 184 -11.88 -15.28 13.34
C ILE A 184 -10.49 -15.01 12.76
N PRO A 185 -9.44 -15.76 13.13
CA PRO A 185 -8.13 -15.61 12.52
C PRO A 185 -8.18 -15.81 10.98
N THR A 186 -7.55 -14.91 10.23
CA THR A 186 -7.53 -14.95 8.75
C THR A 186 -7.01 -16.30 8.22
N ALA A 187 -6.00 -16.86 8.88
CA ALA A 187 -5.47 -18.17 8.54
C ALA A 187 -6.53 -19.28 8.55
N ILE A 188 -7.43 -19.28 9.54
CA ILE A 188 -8.50 -20.31 9.64
C ILE A 188 -9.48 -20.17 8.47
N VAL A 189 -9.86 -18.94 8.12
CA VAL A 189 -10.76 -18.69 6.97
C VAL A 189 -10.13 -19.22 5.70
N LEU A 190 -8.86 -18.91 5.47
CA LEU A 190 -8.14 -19.37 4.26
C LEU A 190 -7.99 -20.88 4.22
N ILE A 191 -7.68 -21.52 5.35
CA ILE A 191 -7.60 -22.98 5.46
C ILE A 191 -8.93 -23.62 5.12
N LEU A 192 -10.03 -23.14 5.70
CA LEU A 192 -11.39 -23.69 5.45
C LEU A 192 -11.77 -23.56 3.98
N ILE A 193 -11.51 -22.41 3.36
CA ILE A 193 -11.82 -22.21 1.94
C ILE A 193 -10.99 -23.15 1.06
N SER A 194 -9.71 -23.34 1.39
CA SER A 194 -8.83 -24.26 0.65
C SER A 194 -9.26 -25.74 0.77
N TYR A 195 -9.94 -26.11 1.85
CA TYR A 195 -10.52 -27.45 1.99
C TYR A 195 -11.85 -27.63 1.25
N VAL A 196 -12.68 -26.59 1.19
CA VAL A 196 -14.02 -26.67 0.59
C VAL A 196 -13.98 -26.46 -0.92
N ALA A 197 -13.09 -25.59 -1.40
CA ALA A 197 -12.98 -25.22 -2.80
C ALA A 197 -11.66 -25.74 -3.42
N THR A 198 -11.69 -26.08 -4.70
CA THR A 198 -10.47 -26.45 -5.43
C THR A 198 -9.48 -25.28 -5.46
N PRO A 199 -8.20 -25.50 -5.12
CA PRO A 199 -7.19 -24.44 -5.14
C PRO A 199 -7.04 -23.82 -6.54
N SER A 200 -7.37 -22.55 -6.65
CA SER A 200 -7.24 -21.76 -7.87
C SER A 200 -6.92 -20.30 -7.53
N ILE A 201 -6.47 -19.54 -8.52
CA ILE A 201 -6.22 -18.10 -8.36
C ILE A 201 -7.47 -17.41 -7.80
N TRP A 202 -8.65 -17.70 -8.34
CA TRP A 202 -9.90 -17.05 -7.92
C TRP A 202 -10.36 -17.49 -6.53
N THR A 203 -10.16 -18.76 -6.17
CA THR A 203 -10.44 -19.24 -4.82
C THR A 203 -9.58 -18.54 -3.79
N MET A 204 -8.29 -18.31 -4.09
CA MET A 204 -7.39 -17.55 -3.24
C MET A 204 -7.82 -16.08 -3.13
N VAL A 205 -8.13 -15.44 -4.25
CA VAL A 205 -8.62 -14.06 -4.28
C VAL A 205 -9.87 -13.88 -3.44
N LEU A 206 -10.88 -14.71 -3.64
CA LEU A 206 -12.13 -14.64 -2.90
C LEU A 206 -11.92 -14.97 -1.43
N GLY A 207 -11.10 -15.96 -1.11
CA GLY A 207 -10.77 -16.34 0.26
C GLY A 207 -10.16 -15.21 1.07
N MET A 208 -9.22 -14.48 0.49
CA MET A 208 -8.61 -13.31 1.12
C MET A 208 -9.58 -12.14 1.20
N ALA A 209 -10.31 -11.87 0.13
CA ALA A 209 -11.22 -10.73 0.04
C ALA A 209 -12.43 -10.86 0.98
N ILE A 210 -12.90 -12.08 1.32
CA ILE A 210 -14.04 -12.31 2.23
C ILE A 210 -13.84 -11.62 3.59
N LYS A 211 -12.61 -11.58 4.08
CA LYS A 211 -12.30 -10.91 5.35
C LYS A 211 -11.72 -9.51 5.14
N GLY A 212 -10.86 -9.34 4.15
CA GLY A 212 -10.11 -8.10 3.94
C GLY A 212 -10.98 -6.86 3.69
N TRP A 213 -12.12 -7.01 2.98
CA TRP A 213 -13.02 -5.87 2.73
C TRP A 213 -13.58 -5.25 4.02
N ILE A 214 -13.82 -6.06 5.07
CA ILE A 214 -14.41 -5.53 6.31
C ILE A 214 -13.37 -4.78 7.16
N GLU A 215 -12.11 -5.21 7.12
CA GLU A 215 -10.98 -4.49 7.72
C GLU A 215 -10.77 -3.13 7.02
N MET A 216 -10.85 -3.11 5.68
CA MET A 216 -10.81 -1.89 4.89
C MET A 216 -12.01 -0.98 5.21
N ALA A 217 -13.22 -1.55 5.32
CA ALA A 217 -14.42 -0.79 5.68
C ALA A 217 -14.29 -0.13 7.07
N ARG A 218 -13.80 -0.85 8.07
CA ARG A 218 -13.53 -0.28 9.40
C ARG A 218 -12.52 0.85 9.35
N PHE A 219 -11.45 0.67 8.58
CA PHE A 219 -10.45 1.71 8.41
C PHE A 219 -11.06 2.98 7.83
N ILE A 220 -11.84 2.87 6.75
CA ILE A 220 -12.53 4.01 6.12
C ILE A 220 -13.56 4.64 7.06
N ARG A 221 -14.37 3.82 7.78
CA ARG A 221 -15.29 4.31 8.80
C ARG A 221 -14.59 5.21 9.82
N ASN A 222 -13.47 4.74 10.38
CA ASN A 222 -12.73 5.51 11.39
C ASN A 222 -12.25 6.86 10.83
N GLN A 223 -11.79 6.90 9.59
CA GLN A 223 -11.40 8.14 8.94
C GLN A 223 -12.59 9.09 8.73
N ILE A 224 -13.73 8.55 8.30
CA ILE A 224 -14.95 9.34 8.10
C ILE A 224 -15.45 9.94 9.41
N LEU A 225 -15.40 9.20 10.52
CA LEU A 225 -15.81 9.72 11.84
C LEU A 225 -15.00 10.96 12.25
N ILE A 226 -13.74 11.05 11.87
CA ILE A 226 -12.86 12.19 12.17
C ILE A 226 -13.28 13.45 11.40
N ILE A 227 -13.75 13.29 10.16
CA ILE A 227 -13.95 14.43 9.24
C ILE A 227 -15.42 14.77 9.00
N ARG A 228 -16.38 13.86 9.20
CA ARG A 228 -17.80 14.08 8.87
C ARG A 228 -18.43 15.24 9.62
N ASP A 229 -17.98 15.51 10.84
CA ASP A 229 -18.55 16.51 11.73
C ASP A 229 -17.69 17.80 11.79
N ARG A 230 -16.76 17.99 10.84
CA ARG A 230 -16.03 19.24 10.64
C ARG A 230 -16.97 20.36 10.19
N ASP A 231 -16.67 21.59 10.58
CA ASP A 231 -17.53 22.78 10.41
C ASP A 231 -18.00 22.95 8.96
N TYR A 232 -17.11 22.78 7.97
CA TYR A 232 -17.46 22.90 6.55
C TYR A 232 -18.46 21.84 6.08
N ASN A 233 -18.42 20.63 6.65
CA ASN A 233 -19.38 19.57 6.35
C ASN A 233 -20.72 19.81 7.04
N VAL A 234 -20.67 20.35 8.27
CA VAL A 234 -21.89 20.79 9.00
C VAL A 234 -22.57 21.92 8.24
N ALA A 235 -21.83 22.95 7.84
CA ALA A 235 -22.33 24.04 7.02
C ALA A 235 -22.95 23.55 5.70
N SER A 236 -22.29 22.63 5.00
CA SER A 236 -22.84 22.02 3.77
C SER A 236 -24.15 21.30 4.02
N ARG A 237 -24.31 20.60 5.16
CA ARG A 237 -25.58 19.97 5.56
C ARG A 237 -26.66 20.99 5.84
N CYS A 238 -26.36 22.08 6.56
CA CYS A 238 -27.29 23.16 6.86
C CYS A 238 -27.80 23.86 5.58
N LEU A 239 -26.95 23.93 4.53
CA LEU A 239 -27.31 24.44 3.22
C LEU A 239 -28.09 23.44 2.36
N GLY A 240 -28.45 22.26 2.89
CA GLY A 240 -29.26 21.26 2.18
C GLY A 240 -28.48 20.45 1.15
N THR A 241 -27.15 20.43 1.18
CA THR A 241 -26.34 19.63 0.24
C THR A 241 -26.64 18.14 0.44
N PRO A 242 -27.00 17.38 -0.62
CA PRO A 242 -27.29 15.96 -0.51
C PRO A 242 -26.07 15.15 -0.05
N THR A 243 -26.32 14.14 0.79
CA THR A 243 -25.30 13.26 1.40
C THR A 243 -24.28 12.74 0.41
N VAL A 244 -24.73 12.22 -0.73
CA VAL A 244 -23.83 11.66 -1.76
C VAL A 244 -22.84 12.71 -2.26
N ARG A 245 -23.27 13.97 -2.42
CA ARG A 245 -22.38 15.05 -2.85
C ARG A 245 -21.35 15.41 -1.78
N ILE A 246 -21.74 15.41 -0.49
CA ILE A 246 -20.81 15.64 0.62
C ILE A 246 -19.75 14.52 0.65
N VAL A 247 -20.20 13.26 0.54
CA VAL A 247 -19.28 12.11 0.52
C VAL A 247 -18.30 12.20 -0.64
N LEU A 248 -18.79 12.38 -1.86
CA LEU A 248 -17.94 12.34 -3.06
C LEU A 248 -17.04 13.57 -3.23
N ARG A 249 -17.49 14.76 -2.79
CA ARG A 249 -16.74 16.02 -3.01
C ARG A 249 -15.95 16.50 -1.80
N ASN A 250 -16.39 16.17 -0.58
CA ASN A 250 -15.74 16.65 0.62
C ASN A 250 -14.99 15.56 1.37
N LEU A 251 -15.60 14.35 1.54
CA LEU A 251 -15.02 13.30 2.38
C LEU A 251 -14.00 12.47 1.60
N LEU A 252 -14.38 11.84 0.50
CA LEU A 252 -13.49 10.95 -0.27
C LEU A 252 -12.21 11.63 -0.76
N PRO A 253 -12.23 12.85 -1.32
CA PRO A 253 -11.00 13.51 -1.74
C PRO A 253 -10.02 13.76 -0.58
N TYR A 254 -10.54 14.04 0.61
CA TYR A 254 -9.70 14.20 1.81
C TYR A 254 -9.06 12.89 2.26
N LEU A 255 -9.73 11.75 2.00
CA LEU A 255 -9.25 10.42 2.41
C LEU A 255 -8.34 9.74 1.40
N VAL A 256 -8.14 10.30 0.22
CA VAL A 256 -7.38 9.65 -0.85
C VAL A 256 -6.00 9.20 -0.40
N SER A 257 -5.26 10.05 0.33
CA SER A 257 -3.90 9.72 0.81
C SER A 257 -3.89 8.45 1.66
N VAL A 258 -4.77 8.39 2.65
CA VAL A 258 -4.87 7.23 3.56
C VAL A 258 -5.43 5.99 2.87
N ILE A 259 -6.36 6.16 1.91
CA ILE A 259 -6.86 5.06 1.08
C ILE A 259 -5.74 4.47 0.23
N MET A 260 -4.98 5.30 -0.46
CA MET A 260 -3.86 4.85 -1.31
C MET A 260 -2.78 4.14 -0.50
N LEU A 261 -2.46 4.65 0.70
CA LEU A 261 -1.55 3.96 1.62
C LEU A 261 -2.09 2.57 1.98
N ARG A 262 -3.34 2.47 2.40
CA ARG A 262 -3.93 1.18 2.80
C ARG A 262 -3.96 0.19 1.62
N MET A 263 -4.33 0.64 0.43
CA MET A 263 -4.29 -0.18 -0.78
C MET A 263 -2.88 -0.68 -1.11
N ALA A 264 -1.87 0.18 -0.99
CA ALA A 264 -0.48 -0.20 -1.23
C ALA A 264 0.01 -1.25 -0.20
N LEU A 265 -0.49 -1.22 1.03
CA LEU A 265 -0.16 -2.20 2.07
C LEU A 265 -0.93 -3.53 1.90
N THR A 266 -2.12 -3.51 1.29
CA THR A 266 -2.91 -4.72 1.01
C THR A 266 -2.16 -5.67 0.06
N ILE A 267 -1.40 -5.15 -0.91
CA ILE A 267 -0.67 -5.99 -1.87
C ILE A 267 0.40 -6.87 -1.19
N PRO A 268 1.33 -6.34 -0.38
CA PRO A 268 2.26 -7.16 0.40
C PRO A 268 1.57 -8.15 1.34
N GLU A 269 0.47 -7.74 1.97
CA GLU A 269 -0.31 -8.58 2.87
C GLU A 269 -0.94 -9.77 2.13
N ALA A 270 -1.52 -9.54 0.96
CA ALA A 270 -2.10 -10.59 0.13
C ALA A 270 -1.03 -11.60 -0.36
N ILE A 271 0.15 -11.11 -0.78
CA ILE A 271 1.28 -11.97 -1.15
C ILE A 271 1.74 -12.79 0.07
N GLY A 272 1.85 -12.17 1.23
CA GLY A 272 2.22 -12.85 2.48
C GLY A 272 1.24 -13.97 2.85
N ASN A 273 -0.05 -13.73 2.72
CA ASN A 273 -1.10 -14.71 2.96
C ASN A 273 -1.05 -15.87 1.94
N GLU A 274 -0.80 -15.57 0.65
CA GLU A 274 -0.61 -16.59 -0.39
C GLU A 274 0.59 -17.48 -0.07
N VAL A 275 1.74 -16.90 0.27
CA VAL A 275 2.94 -17.63 0.67
C VAL A 275 2.67 -18.51 1.90
N PHE A 276 1.97 -17.98 2.91
CA PHE A 276 1.64 -18.70 4.13
C PHE A 276 0.74 -19.93 3.84
N ILE A 277 -0.34 -19.77 3.08
CA ILE A 277 -1.24 -20.88 2.74
C ILE A 277 -0.53 -21.94 1.90
N THR A 278 0.32 -21.51 0.98
CA THR A 278 1.15 -22.42 0.18
C THR A 278 2.17 -23.15 1.05
N TYR A 279 2.76 -22.48 2.04
CA TYR A 279 3.70 -23.09 2.98
C TYR A 279 3.09 -24.24 3.79
N ILE A 280 1.82 -24.13 4.19
CA ILE A 280 1.12 -25.20 4.91
C ILE A 280 0.55 -26.28 3.96
N GLY A 281 0.80 -26.17 2.64
CA GLY A 281 0.39 -27.17 1.64
C GLY A 281 -1.04 -27.03 1.13
N LEU A 282 -1.71 -25.93 1.43
CA LEU A 282 -3.09 -25.63 1.03
C LEU A 282 -3.19 -24.54 -0.04
N GLY A 283 -2.05 -24.14 -0.62
CA GLY A 283 -1.95 -23.13 -1.66
C GLY A 283 -2.28 -23.64 -3.05
N LEU A 284 -1.85 -22.88 -4.04
CA LEU A 284 -2.01 -23.24 -5.44
C LEU A 284 -1.32 -24.57 -5.79
N SER A 285 -1.83 -25.28 -6.80
CA SER A 285 -1.20 -26.50 -7.30
C SER A 285 0.22 -26.22 -7.83
N VAL A 286 1.08 -27.23 -7.83
CA VAL A 286 2.45 -27.15 -8.35
C VAL A 286 2.48 -26.74 -9.84
N GLU A 287 1.41 -27.06 -10.57
CA GLU A 287 1.23 -26.69 -11.98
C GLU A 287 0.99 -25.18 -12.18
N THR A 288 0.55 -24.48 -11.13
CA THR A 288 0.38 -23.03 -11.15
C THR A 288 1.51 -22.40 -10.37
N PRO A 289 2.61 -21.99 -11.02
CA PRO A 289 3.72 -21.36 -10.33
C PRO A 289 3.25 -20.10 -9.57
N SER A 290 3.68 -19.95 -8.33
CA SER A 290 3.55 -18.74 -7.53
C SER A 290 4.84 -18.49 -6.76
N LEU A 291 5.08 -17.27 -6.32
CA LEU A 291 6.27 -16.98 -5.49
C LEU A 291 6.24 -17.80 -4.20
N GLY A 292 5.05 -18.04 -3.63
CA GLY A 292 4.89 -18.89 -2.46
C GLY A 292 5.30 -20.34 -2.70
N ASN A 293 4.84 -20.96 -3.82
CA ASN A 293 5.24 -22.31 -4.21
C ASN A 293 6.75 -22.43 -4.37
N LEU A 294 7.37 -21.47 -5.06
CA LEU A 294 8.81 -21.47 -5.33
C LEU A 294 9.65 -21.32 -4.05
N VAL A 295 9.24 -20.45 -3.14
CA VAL A 295 9.88 -20.32 -1.83
C VAL A 295 9.72 -21.60 -1.01
N ASN A 296 8.55 -22.21 -1.01
CA ASN A 296 8.31 -23.48 -0.30
C ASN A 296 9.17 -24.63 -0.88
N ASP A 297 9.29 -24.74 -2.19
CA ASP A 297 10.11 -25.76 -2.85
C ASP A 297 11.62 -25.51 -2.60
N GLY A 298 12.08 -24.27 -2.74
CA GLY A 298 13.46 -23.89 -2.44
C GLY A 298 13.86 -24.16 -0.97
N ARG A 299 12.91 -24.01 -0.02
CA ARG A 299 13.13 -24.34 1.38
C ARG A 299 13.46 -25.82 1.61
N LYS A 300 12.80 -26.72 0.89
CA LYS A 300 13.01 -28.17 1.03
C LYS A 300 14.47 -28.59 0.72
N VAL A 301 15.14 -27.83 -0.15
CA VAL A 301 16.51 -28.10 -0.61
C VAL A 301 17.57 -27.15 -0.02
N MET A 302 17.19 -26.16 0.80
CA MET A 302 18.07 -25.10 1.31
C MET A 302 19.28 -25.59 2.11
N MET A 303 19.17 -26.78 2.74
CA MET A 303 20.27 -27.39 3.50
C MET A 303 21.40 -27.91 2.60
N GLN A 304 21.12 -28.14 1.30
CA GLN A 304 22.12 -28.54 0.33
C GLN A 304 22.81 -27.28 -0.22
N ALA A 305 24.11 -27.10 0.06
CA ALA A 305 24.84 -25.87 -0.26
C ALA A 305 24.78 -25.49 -1.74
N GLY A 306 24.83 -26.48 -2.65
CA GLY A 306 24.76 -26.26 -4.10
C GLY A 306 23.38 -25.87 -4.63
N LEU A 307 22.29 -26.01 -3.84
CA LEU A 307 20.92 -25.81 -4.28
C LEU A 307 20.23 -24.57 -3.66
N ARG A 308 20.96 -23.79 -2.90
CA ARG A 308 20.41 -22.59 -2.20
C ARG A 308 19.85 -21.53 -3.16
N TYR A 309 20.30 -21.52 -4.41
CA TYR A 309 19.80 -20.61 -5.44
C TYR A 309 18.28 -20.78 -5.70
N GLN A 310 17.74 -22.01 -5.52
CA GLN A 310 16.32 -22.29 -5.69
C GLN A 310 15.44 -21.55 -4.66
N LEU A 311 15.97 -21.25 -3.47
CA LEU A 311 15.32 -20.41 -2.48
C LEU A 311 15.67 -18.93 -2.68
N LEU A 312 16.92 -18.63 -2.98
CA LEU A 312 17.45 -17.26 -3.00
C LEU A 312 16.74 -16.39 -4.04
N TYR A 313 16.63 -16.86 -5.29
CA TYR A 313 16.07 -16.04 -6.37
C TYR A 313 14.58 -15.70 -6.18
N PRO A 314 13.66 -16.65 -5.89
CA PRO A 314 12.27 -16.29 -5.64
C PRO A 314 12.10 -15.41 -4.38
N THR A 315 12.91 -15.64 -3.34
CA THR A 315 12.87 -14.81 -2.13
C THR A 315 13.34 -13.37 -2.39
N LEU A 316 14.35 -13.17 -3.23
CA LEU A 316 14.81 -11.83 -3.61
C LEU A 316 13.72 -11.06 -4.36
N ILE A 317 13.07 -11.69 -5.35
CA ILE A 317 11.97 -11.06 -6.08
C ILE A 317 10.78 -10.75 -5.14
N LEU A 318 10.40 -11.72 -4.31
CA LEU A 318 9.34 -11.54 -3.32
C LEU A 318 9.63 -10.37 -2.36
N SER A 319 10.84 -10.35 -1.79
CA SER A 319 11.26 -9.29 -0.85
C SER A 319 11.31 -7.93 -1.54
N PHE A 320 11.85 -7.86 -2.77
CA PHE A 320 11.89 -6.62 -3.53
C PHE A 320 10.48 -6.07 -3.78
N VAL A 321 9.56 -6.90 -4.29
CA VAL A 321 8.18 -6.50 -4.58
C VAL A 321 7.49 -6.01 -3.31
N THR A 322 7.58 -6.77 -2.22
CA THR A 322 6.95 -6.43 -0.94
C THR A 322 7.47 -5.10 -0.37
N ILE A 323 8.80 -4.93 -0.32
CA ILE A 323 9.44 -3.71 0.18
C ILE A 323 9.12 -2.51 -0.73
N ALA A 324 9.13 -2.71 -2.05
CA ALA A 324 8.84 -1.65 -3.00
C ALA A 324 7.41 -1.12 -2.84
N PHE A 325 6.39 -1.99 -2.78
CA PHE A 325 5.02 -1.57 -2.54
C PHE A 325 4.86 -0.82 -1.21
N TYR A 326 5.48 -1.33 -0.15
CA TYR A 326 5.45 -0.68 1.16
C TYR A 326 6.05 0.73 1.14
N LEU A 327 7.26 0.88 0.58
CA LEU A 327 7.95 2.18 0.55
C LEU A 327 7.29 3.18 -0.40
N ILE A 328 6.79 2.72 -1.56
CA ILE A 328 6.05 3.56 -2.51
C ILE A 328 4.74 4.03 -1.88
N GLY A 329 4.01 3.14 -1.20
CA GLY A 329 2.77 3.47 -0.51
C GLY A 329 2.97 4.54 0.57
N ASN A 330 4.00 4.41 1.40
CA ASN A 330 4.35 5.42 2.40
C ASN A 330 4.73 6.75 1.75
N ALA A 331 5.61 6.72 0.74
CA ALA A 331 6.03 7.94 0.05
C ALA A 331 4.87 8.66 -0.65
N PHE A 332 3.91 7.91 -1.19
CA PHE A 332 2.70 8.48 -1.78
C PHE A 332 1.78 9.08 -0.71
N SER A 333 1.60 8.40 0.42
CA SER A 333 0.84 8.90 1.56
C SER A 333 1.43 10.23 2.08
N ASP A 334 2.74 10.28 2.26
CA ASP A 334 3.44 11.49 2.70
C ASP A 334 3.28 12.64 1.70
N ALA A 335 3.36 12.33 0.41
CA ALA A 335 3.15 13.30 -0.66
C ALA A 335 1.70 13.77 -0.78
N ALA A 336 0.73 12.96 -0.37
CA ALA A 336 -0.68 13.29 -0.42
C ALA A 336 -1.20 13.96 0.87
N ASP A 337 -0.39 14.07 1.94
CA ASP A 337 -0.78 14.79 3.16
C ASP A 337 -0.83 16.31 2.89
N PRO A 338 -2.01 16.96 3.03
CA PRO A 338 -2.15 18.40 2.80
C PRO A 338 -1.22 19.27 3.65
N LYS A 339 -0.79 18.78 4.82
CA LYS A 339 0.12 19.51 5.71
C LYS A 339 1.50 19.71 5.08
N ASN A 340 1.93 18.78 4.24
CA ASN A 340 3.22 18.85 3.55
C ASN A 340 3.22 19.79 2.34
N HIS A 341 2.04 20.31 1.93
CA HIS A 341 1.89 21.23 0.79
C HIS A 341 1.95 22.71 1.20
N LEU A 342 1.98 23.00 2.52
CA LEU A 342 1.97 24.37 3.06
C LEU A 342 3.39 24.91 3.35
N GLN A 343 4.44 24.19 2.91
CA GLN A 343 5.86 24.61 3.08
C GLN A 343 6.44 25.14 1.77
#